data_06c55c6c4eed92e9d7b5dcf02810baee
#
_entry.id   06c55c6c4eed92e9d7b5dcf02810baee
#
_cell.length_a   1.000
_cell.length_b   1.000
_cell.length_c   1.000
_cell.angle_alpha   90.00
_cell.angle_beta   90.00
_cell.angle_gamma   90.00
#
_symmetry.space_group_name_H-M   'P 1'
#
loop_
_entity.id
_entity.type
_entity.pdbx_description
1 polymer ?
#
loop_
_entity_poly.entity_id
_entity_poly.type
_entity_poly.pdbx_seq_one_letter_code
_entity_poly.pdbx_strand_id
1 'polypeptide(L)'
;MEEKESKKKSRVRIFSIKAIKAKRYDTIDLGEYYNNLLGNIESRTAIFAYGTSGSGKSVFILKLSDHFSIKHGKAIYNSHEEATKKSIQDRINNFEISSVKLFIGEQISFDDMMRKIKSNYYRLAVIDSVQYMQFTYAQLIELNETFKKRKIVLIIVSSGQAYKKPDCSKDIMHACDVKMFFDKGEAIVDSRYKNQTVKTRIFTPDKAGIVQKTLFDN
;
A
#
# COMPACT_ATOMS: atom_id res chain seq x y z
N MET A 1 22.29 20.13 -35.87
CA MET A 1 22.92 19.08 -35.02
C MET A 1 21.80 18.25 -34.43
N GLU A 2 21.49 17.09 -35.00
CA GLU A 2 20.45 16.21 -34.51
C GLU A 2 21.04 15.34 -33.40
N GLU A 3 20.51 15.49 -32.17
CA GLU A 3 20.83 14.58 -31.07
C GLU A 3 20.19 13.22 -31.33
N LYS A 4 21.01 12.24 -31.65
CA LYS A 4 20.61 10.83 -31.70
C LYS A 4 20.34 10.31 -30.29
N GLU A 5 19.07 10.34 -29.85
CA GLU A 5 18.63 9.52 -28.71
C GLU A 5 18.86 8.02 -29.00
N SER A 6 19.90 7.47 -28.43
CA SER A 6 20.13 6.01 -28.47
C SER A 6 19.11 5.31 -27.55
N LYS A 7 18.00 4.89 -28.10
CA LYS A 7 17.05 3.98 -27.43
C LYS A 7 17.79 2.67 -27.10
N LYS A 8 18.24 2.50 -25.85
CA LYS A 8 18.73 1.21 -25.36
C LYS A 8 17.62 0.16 -25.54
N LYS A 9 17.76 -0.73 -26.53
CA LYS A 9 16.87 -1.88 -26.71
C LYS A 9 16.86 -2.69 -25.42
N SER A 10 15.70 -2.84 -24.79
CA SER A 10 15.52 -3.70 -23.63
C SER A 10 15.83 -5.14 -24.06
N ARG A 11 16.84 -5.77 -23.43
CA ARG A 11 17.14 -7.19 -23.70
C ARG A 11 15.96 -8.02 -23.23
N VAL A 12 15.32 -8.73 -24.15
CA VAL A 12 14.34 -9.77 -23.82
C VAL A 12 15.03 -10.83 -22.96
N ARG A 13 14.44 -11.12 -21.79
CA ARG A 13 14.99 -12.11 -20.85
C ARG A 13 14.05 -13.30 -20.78
N ILE A 14 14.55 -14.47 -21.11
CA ILE A 14 13.85 -15.75 -21.02
C ILE A 14 14.59 -16.58 -19.98
N PHE A 15 13.85 -17.19 -19.05
CA PHE A 15 14.44 -18.00 -17.97
C PHE A 15 13.92 -19.44 -18.05
N SER A 16 14.81 -20.41 -17.83
CA SER A 16 14.41 -21.81 -17.64
C SER A 16 13.70 -21.99 -16.28
N ILE A 17 12.92 -23.05 -16.16
CA ILE A 17 12.28 -23.42 -14.88
C ILE A 17 13.33 -23.60 -13.78
N LYS A 18 14.49 -24.23 -14.11
CA LYS A 18 15.60 -24.40 -13.17
C LYS A 18 16.14 -23.04 -12.68
N ALA A 19 16.29 -22.05 -13.56
CA ALA A 19 16.75 -20.72 -13.22
C ALA A 19 15.72 -19.97 -12.33
N ILE A 20 14.42 -20.14 -12.60
CA ILE A 20 13.35 -19.55 -11.76
C ILE A 20 13.35 -20.17 -10.36
N LYS A 21 13.47 -21.52 -10.25
CA LYS A 21 13.54 -22.21 -8.94
C LYS A 21 14.75 -21.79 -8.10
N ALA A 22 15.88 -21.47 -8.74
CA ALA A 22 17.09 -21.03 -8.06
C ALA A 22 17.10 -19.52 -7.74
N LYS A 23 16.13 -18.76 -8.23
CA LYS A 23 16.08 -17.32 -8.04
C LYS A 23 15.74 -16.97 -6.59
N ARG A 24 16.57 -16.10 -5.98
CA ARG A 24 16.28 -15.51 -4.68
C ARG A 24 15.48 -14.22 -4.87
N TYR A 25 14.40 -14.10 -4.11
CA TYR A 25 13.56 -12.91 -4.09
C TYR A 25 13.88 -12.10 -2.84
N ASP A 26 13.82 -10.78 -2.99
CA ASP A 26 13.99 -9.85 -1.87
C ASP A 26 12.63 -9.64 -1.22
N THR A 27 12.38 -10.31 -0.12
CA THR A 27 11.13 -10.27 0.63
C THR A 27 11.25 -9.35 1.84
N ILE A 28 10.11 -8.89 2.34
CA ILE A 28 9.97 -8.03 3.51
C ILE A 28 9.32 -8.82 4.63
N ASP A 29 9.96 -8.87 5.79
CA ASP A 29 9.38 -9.41 7.00
C ASP A 29 8.60 -8.33 7.76
N LEU A 30 7.28 -8.37 7.64
CA LEU A 30 6.37 -7.47 8.33
C LEU A 30 5.98 -7.94 9.74
N GLY A 31 6.62 -9.00 10.24
CA GLY A 31 6.25 -9.65 11.50
C GLY A 31 5.07 -10.60 11.35
N GLU A 32 4.87 -11.45 12.37
CA GLU A 32 3.95 -12.58 12.29
C GLU A 32 2.54 -12.20 11.85
N TYR A 33 1.95 -11.18 12.46
CA TYR A 33 0.58 -10.76 12.16
C TYR A 33 0.40 -10.38 10.68
N TYR A 34 1.23 -9.47 10.17
CA TYR A 34 1.10 -9.02 8.78
C TYR A 34 1.56 -10.09 7.78
N ASN A 35 2.55 -10.91 8.11
CA ASN A 35 2.96 -12.03 7.27
C ASN A 35 1.86 -13.10 7.18
N ASN A 36 1.14 -13.34 8.28
CA ASN A 36 -0.03 -14.23 8.28
C ASN A 36 -1.15 -13.69 7.40
N LEU A 37 -1.30 -12.38 7.30
CA LEU A 37 -2.33 -11.72 6.51
C LEU A 37 -1.95 -11.58 5.03
N LEU A 38 -0.76 -11.02 4.75
CA LEU A 38 -0.32 -10.62 3.41
C LEU A 38 0.56 -11.67 2.72
N GLY A 39 1.17 -12.57 3.48
CA GLY A 39 2.27 -13.43 3.04
C GLY A 39 3.62 -12.71 3.10
N ASN A 40 4.69 -13.42 2.70
CA ASN A 40 6.02 -12.83 2.58
C ASN A 40 6.12 -11.99 1.31
N ILE A 41 5.68 -10.74 1.41
CA ILE A 41 5.62 -9.84 0.26
C ILE A 41 7.03 -9.50 -0.26
N GLU A 42 7.13 -9.25 -1.55
CA GLU A 42 8.36 -8.73 -2.15
C GLU A 42 8.54 -7.24 -1.85
N SER A 43 9.78 -6.78 -1.88
CA SER A 43 10.14 -5.38 -1.62
C SER A 43 9.62 -4.36 -2.66
N ARG A 44 8.89 -4.84 -3.68
CA ARG A 44 8.23 -4.05 -4.73
C ARG A 44 6.77 -4.43 -4.92
N THR A 45 6.13 -4.86 -3.86
CA THR A 45 4.71 -5.24 -3.88
C THR A 45 3.82 -4.01 -4.00
N ALA A 46 2.80 -4.11 -4.84
CA ALA A 46 1.67 -3.19 -4.85
C ALA A 46 0.48 -3.82 -4.11
N ILE A 47 -0.05 -3.09 -3.12
CA ILE A 47 -1.20 -3.47 -2.30
C ILE A 47 -2.37 -2.56 -2.65
N PHE A 48 -3.51 -3.13 -2.96
CA PHE A 48 -4.75 -2.39 -3.20
C PHE A 48 -5.71 -2.61 -2.04
N ALA A 49 -6.01 -1.53 -1.31
CA ALA A 49 -6.90 -1.53 -0.15
C ALA A 49 -8.19 -0.78 -0.49
N TYR A 50 -9.33 -1.42 -0.39
CA TYR A 50 -10.61 -0.79 -0.74
C TYR A 50 -11.74 -1.25 0.18
N GLY A 51 -12.84 -0.52 0.21
CA GLY A 51 -14.00 -0.88 1.03
C GLY A 51 -14.87 0.29 1.38
N THR A 52 -15.92 0.01 2.16
CA THR A 52 -16.91 0.99 2.56
C THR A 52 -16.33 2.10 3.44
N SER A 53 -16.97 3.26 3.45
CA SER A 53 -16.60 4.33 4.38
C SER A 53 -16.79 3.85 5.82
N GLY A 54 -15.89 4.26 6.72
CA GLY A 54 -15.94 3.84 8.13
C GLY A 54 -15.56 2.38 8.40
N SER A 55 -15.13 1.60 7.41
CA SER A 55 -14.75 0.19 7.58
C SER A 55 -13.43 -0.04 8.33
N GLY A 56 -12.70 1.01 8.69
CA GLY A 56 -11.40 0.91 9.38
C GLY A 56 -10.19 0.88 8.45
N LYS A 57 -10.39 0.95 7.16
CA LYS A 57 -9.41 0.91 6.08
C LYS A 57 -8.20 1.84 6.31
N SER A 58 -8.45 3.16 6.44
CA SER A 58 -7.37 4.16 6.60
C SER A 58 -6.59 3.98 7.90
N VAL A 59 -7.27 3.58 8.99
CA VAL A 59 -6.59 3.28 10.27
C VAL A 59 -5.67 2.06 10.12
N PHE A 60 -6.17 0.99 9.50
CA PHE A 60 -5.35 -0.21 9.27
C PHE A 60 -4.11 0.11 8.42
N ILE A 61 -4.29 0.85 7.31
CA ILE A 61 -3.18 1.22 6.44
C ILE A 61 -2.20 2.17 7.14
N LEU A 62 -2.68 3.08 7.98
CA LEU A 62 -1.82 3.95 8.78
C LEU A 62 -0.96 3.12 9.77
N LYS A 63 -1.56 2.16 10.49
CA LYS A 63 -0.82 1.24 11.38
C LYS A 63 0.17 0.35 10.64
N LEU A 64 -0.20 -0.20 9.48
CA LEU A 64 0.71 -0.95 8.63
C LEU A 64 1.88 -0.08 8.18
N SER A 65 1.63 1.19 7.83
CA SER A 65 2.66 2.15 7.40
C SER A 65 3.61 2.52 8.54
N ASP A 66 3.08 2.69 9.74
CA ASP A 66 3.86 2.93 10.96
C ASP A 66 4.78 1.74 11.23
N HIS A 67 4.23 0.55 11.33
CA HIS A 67 4.98 -0.69 11.55
C HIS A 67 6.06 -0.91 10.49
N PHE A 68 5.72 -0.71 9.21
CA PHE A 68 6.67 -0.80 8.11
C PHE A 68 7.82 0.21 8.28
N SER A 69 7.49 1.46 8.61
CA SER A 69 8.48 2.53 8.67
C SER A 69 9.46 2.39 9.83
N ILE A 70 9.04 1.79 10.93
CA ILE A 70 9.93 1.44 12.05
C ILE A 70 11.02 0.46 11.59
N LYS A 71 10.64 -0.60 10.87
CA LYS A 71 11.53 -1.72 10.53
C LYS A 71 12.28 -1.55 9.21
N HIS A 72 11.64 -0.97 8.18
CA HIS A 72 12.11 -1.07 6.79
C HIS A 72 12.51 0.25 6.15
N GLY A 73 12.28 1.38 6.81
CA GLY A 73 12.71 2.69 6.34
C GLY A 73 11.59 3.66 6.05
N LYS A 74 11.92 4.83 5.50
CA LYS A 74 10.98 5.93 5.34
C LYS A 74 9.71 5.55 4.58
N ALA A 75 8.57 5.99 5.10
CA ALA A 75 7.25 5.88 4.49
C ALA A 75 6.64 7.26 4.25
N ILE A 76 5.94 7.43 3.14
CA ILE A 76 5.10 8.60 2.86
C ILE A 76 3.65 8.16 2.73
N TYR A 77 2.78 8.75 3.52
CA TYR A 77 1.33 8.57 3.47
C TYR A 77 0.72 9.84 2.89
N ASN A 78 0.36 9.81 1.60
CA ASN A 78 -0.25 10.95 0.93
C ASN A 78 -1.76 10.92 1.16
N SER A 79 -2.24 11.78 2.06
CA SER A 79 -3.64 11.90 2.44
C SER A 79 -4.32 12.98 1.60
N HIS A 80 -5.14 12.57 0.63
CA HIS A 80 -5.95 13.49 -0.16
C HIS A 80 -7.34 13.75 0.44
N GLU A 81 -7.88 12.79 1.18
CA GLU A 81 -9.21 12.91 1.78
C GLU A 81 -9.19 13.78 3.05
N GLU A 82 -8.25 13.53 3.93
CA GLU A 82 -8.22 14.18 5.25
C GLU A 82 -7.11 15.24 5.38
N ALA A 83 -6.08 15.14 4.55
CA ALA A 83 -4.93 16.02 4.59
C ALA A 83 -4.29 16.07 6.00
N THR A 84 -4.10 17.26 6.59
CA THR A 84 -3.57 17.48 7.94
C THR A 84 -4.66 17.88 8.95
N LYS A 85 -5.92 17.49 8.69
CA LYS A 85 -7.06 17.81 9.58
C LYS A 85 -6.93 17.13 10.94
N LYS A 86 -7.73 17.64 11.89
CA LYS A 86 -7.82 17.08 13.23
C LYS A 86 -8.09 15.58 13.25
N SER A 87 -8.87 15.08 12.31
CA SER A 87 -9.21 13.65 12.20
C SER A 87 -7.97 12.74 12.03
N ILE A 88 -6.96 13.15 11.28
CA ILE A 88 -5.73 12.36 11.17
C ILE A 88 -4.87 12.49 12.43
N GLN A 89 -4.84 13.68 13.06
CA GLN A 89 -4.17 13.86 14.35
C GLN A 89 -4.80 12.97 15.43
N ASP A 90 -6.12 12.93 15.51
CA ASP A 90 -6.84 12.08 16.47
C ASP A 90 -6.54 10.59 16.20
N ARG A 91 -6.46 10.17 14.93
CA ARG A 91 -6.04 8.79 14.61
C ARG A 91 -4.61 8.50 15.04
N ILE A 92 -3.67 9.41 14.77
CA ILE A 92 -2.27 9.23 15.18
C ILE A 92 -2.18 9.02 16.69
N ASN A 93 -2.90 9.84 17.46
CA ASN A 93 -2.92 9.76 18.92
C ASN A 93 -3.65 8.51 19.44
N ASN A 94 -4.86 8.24 18.93
CA ASN A 94 -5.70 7.14 19.42
C ASN A 94 -5.16 5.74 19.06
N PHE A 95 -4.38 5.64 17.99
CA PHE A 95 -3.80 4.38 17.52
C PHE A 95 -2.28 4.31 17.73
N GLU A 96 -1.72 5.22 18.54
CA GLU A 96 -0.33 5.21 18.99
C GLU A 96 0.69 5.13 17.83
N ILE A 97 0.40 5.86 16.74
CA ILE A 97 1.32 5.96 15.61
C ILE A 97 2.57 6.72 16.04
N SER A 98 3.72 6.08 16.04
CA SER A 98 4.91 6.58 16.72
C SER A 98 6.17 6.73 15.87
N SER A 99 6.17 6.20 14.65
CA SER A 99 7.38 6.19 13.83
C SER A 99 7.81 7.57 13.34
N VAL A 100 9.00 7.97 13.71
CA VAL A 100 9.67 9.19 13.20
C VAL A 100 10.05 9.09 11.71
N LYS A 101 9.86 7.92 11.09
CA LYS A 101 10.14 7.69 9.66
C LYS A 101 8.86 7.64 8.81
N LEU A 102 7.67 7.83 9.41
CA LEU A 102 6.41 7.96 8.70
C LEU A 102 6.09 9.45 8.52
N PHE A 103 5.90 9.85 7.28
CA PHE A 103 5.61 11.24 6.89
C PHE A 103 4.22 11.33 6.28
N ILE A 104 3.42 12.29 6.73
CA ILE A 104 2.10 12.56 6.17
C ILE A 104 2.25 13.64 5.10
N GLY A 105 1.78 13.36 3.91
CA GLY A 105 1.68 14.30 2.80
C GLY A 105 0.27 14.87 2.71
N GLU A 106 0.18 16.17 2.53
CA GLU A 106 -1.10 16.88 2.40
C GLU A 106 -1.40 17.12 0.93
N GLN A 107 -2.30 16.30 0.37
CA GLN A 107 -2.78 16.44 -1.02
C GLN A 107 -1.66 16.64 -2.05
N ILE A 108 -0.57 15.87 -1.88
CA ILE A 108 0.58 15.97 -2.78
C ILE A 108 0.17 15.46 -4.16
N SER A 109 0.41 16.24 -5.22
CA SER A 109 0.17 15.84 -6.61
C SER A 109 0.99 14.60 -6.98
N PHE A 110 0.60 13.90 -8.05
CA PHE A 110 1.37 12.75 -8.54
C PHE A 110 2.82 13.11 -8.86
N ASP A 111 3.05 14.20 -9.56
CA ASP A 111 4.39 14.65 -9.96
C ASP A 111 5.25 15.03 -8.75
N ASP A 112 4.66 15.71 -7.78
CA ASP A 112 5.34 16.08 -6.53
C ASP A 112 5.69 14.82 -5.72
N MET A 113 4.78 13.87 -5.63
CA MET A 113 5.02 12.60 -4.97
C MET A 113 6.16 11.83 -5.64
N MET A 114 6.19 11.76 -6.98
CA MET A 114 7.27 11.16 -7.75
C MET A 114 8.62 11.84 -7.45
N ARG A 115 8.66 13.20 -7.39
CA ARG A 115 9.85 13.95 -7.03
C ARG A 115 10.31 13.67 -5.60
N LYS A 116 9.38 13.64 -4.64
CA LYS A 116 9.67 13.35 -3.23
C LYS A 116 10.20 11.94 -3.04
N ILE A 117 9.61 10.95 -3.70
CA ILE A 117 10.10 9.55 -3.66
C ILE A 117 11.52 9.47 -4.24
N LYS A 118 11.80 10.16 -5.36
CA LYS A 118 13.14 10.18 -5.96
C LYS A 118 14.20 10.76 -5.01
N SER A 119 13.91 11.87 -4.34
CA SER A 119 14.87 12.62 -3.53
C SER A 119 15.07 12.07 -2.12
N ASN A 120 14.10 11.40 -1.52
CA ASN A 120 14.12 11.05 -0.09
C ASN A 120 14.23 9.56 0.24
N TYR A 121 14.39 8.70 -0.77
CA TYR A 121 14.56 7.24 -0.59
C TYR A 121 13.45 6.58 0.23
N TYR A 122 12.18 6.95 -0.04
CA TYR A 122 11.05 6.26 0.57
C TYR A 122 11.03 4.79 0.15
N ARG A 123 10.65 3.92 1.10
CA ARG A 123 10.51 2.48 0.94
C ARG A 123 9.05 2.05 0.89
N LEU A 124 8.15 2.89 1.37
CA LEU A 124 6.71 2.75 1.28
C LEU A 124 6.10 4.07 0.81
N ALA A 125 5.15 3.97 -0.11
CA ALA A 125 4.32 5.09 -0.52
C ALA A 125 2.84 4.68 -0.49
N VAL A 126 2.01 5.50 0.18
CA VAL A 126 0.57 5.30 0.28
C VAL A 126 -0.14 6.43 -0.46
N ILE A 127 -1.14 6.08 -1.26
CA ILE A 127 -2.06 6.99 -1.94
C ILE A 127 -3.45 6.80 -1.32
N ASP A 128 -3.90 7.75 -0.51
CA ASP A 128 -5.21 7.74 0.14
C ASP A 128 -5.99 9.02 -0.21
N SER A 129 -6.87 8.99 -1.20
CA SER A 129 -7.32 7.84 -1.99
C SER A 129 -7.22 8.09 -3.51
N VAL A 130 -7.43 7.02 -4.26
CA VAL A 130 -7.49 7.06 -5.74
C VAL A 130 -8.45 8.12 -6.25
N GLN A 131 -9.64 8.22 -5.64
CA GLN A 131 -10.71 9.12 -6.07
C GLN A 131 -10.30 10.60 -5.91
N TYR A 132 -9.79 10.96 -4.76
CA TYR A 132 -9.41 12.34 -4.48
C TYR A 132 -8.15 12.79 -5.24
N MET A 133 -7.18 11.88 -5.42
CA MET A 133 -5.98 12.15 -6.21
C MET A 133 -6.23 12.05 -7.72
N GLN A 134 -7.39 11.51 -8.14
CA GLN A 134 -7.66 11.13 -9.54
C GLN A 134 -6.57 10.22 -10.11
N PHE A 135 -6.07 9.30 -9.28
CA PHE A 135 -4.97 8.41 -9.63
C PHE A 135 -5.37 7.41 -10.70
N THR A 136 -4.60 7.34 -11.77
CA THR A 136 -4.89 6.54 -12.95
C THR A 136 -4.03 5.28 -13.05
N TYR A 137 -4.47 4.31 -13.85
CA TYR A 137 -3.68 3.12 -14.19
C TYR A 137 -2.36 3.49 -14.89
N ALA A 138 -2.37 4.49 -15.79
CA ALA A 138 -1.16 4.97 -16.45
C ALA A 138 -0.11 5.49 -15.45
N GLN A 139 -0.54 6.23 -14.44
CA GLN A 139 0.34 6.70 -13.36
C GLN A 139 0.89 5.56 -12.50
N LEU A 140 0.09 4.49 -12.26
CA LEU A 140 0.58 3.29 -11.60
C LEU A 140 1.71 2.62 -12.38
N ILE A 141 1.55 2.48 -13.70
CA ILE A 141 2.58 1.92 -14.57
C ILE A 141 3.83 2.81 -14.57
N GLU A 142 3.66 4.12 -14.72
CA GLU A 142 4.77 5.08 -14.68
C GLU A 142 5.56 5.00 -13.36
N LEU A 143 4.87 4.93 -12.22
CA LEU A 143 5.48 4.80 -10.91
C LEU A 143 6.28 3.49 -10.80
N ASN A 144 5.70 2.37 -11.22
CA ASN A 144 6.35 1.07 -11.22
C ASN A 144 7.59 1.04 -12.11
N GLU A 145 7.53 1.59 -13.33
CA GLU A 145 8.69 1.63 -14.24
C GLU A 145 9.78 2.58 -13.73
N THR A 146 9.40 3.76 -13.24
CA THR A 146 10.35 4.75 -12.70
C THR A 146 11.14 4.18 -11.53
N PHE A 147 10.48 3.44 -10.64
CA PHE A 147 11.10 2.88 -9.44
C PHE A 147 11.47 1.40 -9.55
N LYS A 148 11.51 0.86 -10.77
CA LYS A 148 11.84 -0.55 -11.05
C LYS A 148 13.12 -1.07 -10.38
N LYS A 149 14.12 -0.20 -10.20
CA LYS A 149 15.38 -0.52 -9.51
C LYS A 149 15.34 -0.24 -8.01
N ARG A 150 14.30 0.44 -7.53
CA ARG A 150 14.13 0.77 -6.12
C ARG A 150 13.16 -0.23 -5.46
N LYS A 151 13.39 -0.48 -4.20
CA LYS A 151 12.59 -1.40 -3.41
C LYS A 151 11.49 -0.59 -2.70
N ILE A 152 10.40 -0.30 -3.38
CA ILE A 152 9.29 0.50 -2.87
C ILE A 152 8.03 -0.36 -2.85
N VAL A 153 7.42 -0.46 -1.69
CA VAL A 153 6.06 -0.99 -1.52
C VAL A 153 5.07 0.14 -1.79
N LEU A 154 4.04 -0.15 -2.58
CA LEU A 154 2.96 0.79 -2.84
C LEU A 154 1.69 0.31 -2.14
N ILE A 155 0.97 1.23 -1.49
CA ILE A 155 -0.37 0.98 -1.01
C ILE A 155 -1.30 2.00 -1.67
N ILE A 156 -2.32 1.50 -2.35
CA ILE A 156 -3.30 2.29 -3.09
C ILE A 156 -4.64 2.09 -2.41
N VAL A 157 -5.21 3.15 -1.88
CA VAL A 157 -6.48 3.12 -1.16
C VAL A 157 -7.60 3.63 -2.05
N SER A 158 -8.74 2.92 -2.04
CA SER A 158 -9.93 3.27 -2.80
C SER A 158 -11.20 3.09 -1.94
N SER A 159 -12.27 3.79 -2.27
CA SER A 159 -13.61 3.40 -1.85
C SER A 159 -14.08 2.16 -2.62
N GLY A 160 -15.09 1.48 -2.09
CA GLY A 160 -15.69 0.32 -2.73
C GLY A 160 -16.88 -0.16 -1.94
N GLN A 161 -17.92 -0.60 -2.63
CA GLN A 161 -19.21 -0.93 -2.01
C GLN A 161 -19.30 -2.39 -1.60
N ALA A 162 -18.56 -3.28 -2.27
CA ALA A 162 -18.61 -4.71 -2.01
C ALA A 162 -17.29 -5.39 -2.43
N TYR A 163 -17.11 -6.62 -1.96
CA TYR A 163 -15.98 -7.46 -2.37
C TYR A 163 -15.92 -7.59 -3.90
N LYS A 164 -14.74 -7.36 -4.48
CA LYS A 164 -14.46 -7.30 -5.93
C LYS A 164 -15.17 -6.16 -6.69
N LYS A 165 -15.68 -5.16 -5.96
CA LYS A 165 -16.34 -3.97 -6.55
C LYS A 165 -15.73 -2.67 -5.98
N PRO A 166 -14.49 -2.31 -6.39
CA PRO A 166 -13.91 -1.00 -6.07
C PRO A 166 -14.61 0.11 -6.89
N ASP A 167 -14.61 1.33 -6.37
CA ASP A 167 -15.14 2.52 -7.03
C ASP A 167 -14.12 3.19 -7.96
N CYS A 168 -13.11 2.46 -8.42
CA CYS A 168 -12.10 2.93 -9.36
C CYS A 168 -11.90 1.91 -10.50
N SER A 169 -11.01 2.21 -11.45
CA SER A 169 -10.65 1.28 -12.51
C SER A 169 -10.21 -0.08 -11.96
N LYS A 170 -10.82 -1.14 -12.44
CA LYS A 170 -10.42 -2.52 -12.11
C LYS A 170 -8.99 -2.83 -12.52
N ASP A 171 -8.45 -2.14 -13.53
CA ASP A 171 -7.08 -2.33 -13.98
C ASP A 171 -6.06 -2.00 -12.90
N ILE A 172 -6.32 -0.95 -12.08
CA ILE A 172 -5.49 -0.63 -10.90
C ILE A 172 -5.50 -1.80 -9.92
N MET A 173 -6.70 -2.32 -9.58
CA MET A 173 -6.83 -3.45 -8.67
C MET A 173 -6.15 -4.71 -9.22
N HIS A 174 -6.31 -5.01 -10.51
CA HIS A 174 -5.72 -6.19 -11.12
C HIS A 174 -4.19 -6.13 -11.23
N ALA A 175 -3.64 -4.94 -11.37
CA ALA A 175 -2.19 -4.72 -11.42
C ALA A 175 -1.50 -4.89 -10.05
N CYS A 176 -2.26 -4.85 -8.95
CA CYS A 176 -1.71 -5.03 -7.60
C CYS A 176 -1.53 -6.51 -7.25
N ASP A 177 -0.54 -6.80 -6.39
CA ASP A 177 -0.20 -8.17 -5.97
C ASP A 177 -1.08 -8.65 -4.81
N VAL A 178 -1.48 -7.72 -3.95
CA VAL A 178 -2.36 -7.97 -2.79
C VAL A 178 -3.60 -7.10 -2.93
N LYS A 179 -4.80 -7.68 -2.69
CA LYS A 179 -6.07 -6.99 -2.65
C LYS A 179 -6.68 -7.17 -1.27
N MET A 180 -7.04 -6.07 -0.64
CA MET A 180 -7.64 -6.05 0.69
C MET A 180 -9.00 -5.36 0.62
N PHE A 181 -10.07 -6.09 0.86
CA PHE A 181 -11.40 -5.52 1.00
C PHE A 181 -11.76 -5.36 2.46
N PHE A 182 -12.22 -4.16 2.83
CA PHE A 182 -12.58 -3.79 4.19
C PHE A 182 -14.08 -3.53 4.30
N ASP A 183 -14.74 -4.20 5.23
CA ASP A 183 -16.14 -3.96 5.57
C ASP A 183 -16.40 -4.24 7.05
N LYS A 184 -17.08 -3.31 7.74
CA LYS A 184 -17.54 -3.46 9.13
C LYS A 184 -16.48 -3.99 10.11
N GLY A 185 -15.24 -3.49 10.01
CA GLY A 185 -14.14 -3.91 10.88
C GLY A 185 -13.53 -5.27 10.54
N GLU A 186 -13.88 -5.84 9.40
CA GLU A 186 -13.25 -7.06 8.86
C GLU A 186 -12.44 -6.74 7.61
N ALA A 187 -11.43 -7.54 7.32
CA ALA A 187 -10.68 -7.52 6.06
C ALA A 187 -10.70 -8.89 5.40
N ILE A 188 -10.94 -8.89 4.08
CA ILE A 188 -10.77 -10.05 3.21
C ILE A 188 -9.56 -9.77 2.33
N VAL A 189 -8.55 -10.64 2.41
CA VAL A 189 -7.26 -10.45 1.75
C VAL A 189 -7.00 -11.54 0.73
N ASP A 190 -6.86 -11.15 -0.54
CA ASP A 190 -6.36 -11.98 -1.63
C ASP A 190 -4.92 -11.55 -1.93
N SER A 191 -3.96 -12.43 -1.71
CA SER A 191 -2.54 -12.17 -1.91
C SER A 191 -1.91 -13.18 -2.85
N ARG A 192 -1.10 -12.72 -3.80
CA ARG A 192 -0.26 -13.61 -4.64
C ARG A 192 0.79 -14.39 -3.85
N TYR A 193 1.05 -13.97 -2.60
CA TYR A 193 2.02 -14.59 -1.69
C TYR A 193 1.38 -15.61 -0.75
N LYS A 194 0.08 -15.86 -0.89
CA LYS A 194 -0.70 -16.83 -0.09
C LYS A 194 -1.49 -17.74 -1.02
N ASN A 195 -1.65 -18.99 -0.61
CA ASN A 195 -2.40 -19.99 -1.40
C ASN A 195 -3.93 -19.90 -1.19
N GLN A 196 -4.38 -19.07 -0.25
CA GLN A 196 -5.79 -18.94 0.10
C GLN A 196 -6.14 -17.51 0.48
N THR A 197 -7.40 -17.13 0.28
CA THR A 197 -7.97 -15.90 0.79
C THR A 197 -8.03 -15.93 2.31
N VAL A 198 -7.56 -14.85 2.95
CA VAL A 198 -7.61 -14.71 4.41
C VAL A 198 -8.73 -13.76 4.78
N LYS A 199 -9.61 -14.16 5.72
CA LYS A 199 -10.60 -13.28 6.33
C LYS A 199 -10.23 -13.09 7.80
N THR A 200 -10.16 -11.83 8.25
CA THR A 200 -9.79 -11.50 9.62
C THR A 200 -10.55 -10.28 10.13
N ARG A 201 -10.77 -10.21 11.42
CA ARG A 201 -11.19 -8.97 12.09
C ARG A 201 -9.97 -8.09 12.30
N ILE A 202 -10.11 -6.82 11.95
CA ILE A 202 -9.07 -5.79 12.15
C ILE A 202 -9.39 -4.89 13.33
N PHE A 203 -10.67 -4.86 13.75
CA PHE A 203 -11.14 -4.14 14.93
C PHE A 203 -12.21 -4.96 15.65
N THR A 204 -12.23 -4.89 16.96
CA THR A 204 -13.36 -5.35 17.79
C THR A 204 -14.27 -4.16 18.04
N PRO A 205 -15.53 -4.16 17.56
CA PRO A 205 -16.49 -3.14 17.97
C PRO A 205 -16.74 -3.29 19.47
N ASP A 206 -16.71 -2.19 20.21
CA ASP A 206 -17.21 -2.16 21.57
C ASP A 206 -18.74 -2.28 21.60
N LYS A 207 -19.32 -2.52 22.80
CA LYS A 207 -20.77 -2.63 22.98
C LYS A 207 -21.52 -1.32 22.67
N ALA A 208 -20.82 -0.20 22.50
CA ALA A 208 -21.35 1.12 22.17
C ALA A 208 -21.21 1.50 20.69
N GLY A 209 -20.64 0.60 19.84
CA GLY A 209 -20.40 0.87 18.44
C GLY A 209 -19.16 1.71 18.14
N ILE A 210 -18.38 2.07 19.17
CA ILE A 210 -17.10 2.74 19.04
C ILE A 210 -16.03 1.66 18.80
N VAL A 211 -15.21 1.83 17.78
CA VAL A 211 -14.13 0.91 17.48
C VAL A 211 -13.03 1.06 18.54
N GLN A 212 -13.08 0.23 19.58
CA GLN A 212 -12.04 0.16 20.59
C GLN A 212 -11.14 -1.06 20.34
N LYS A 213 -9.86 -0.85 20.47
CA LYS A 213 -8.74 -1.81 20.45
C LYS A 213 -8.66 -2.75 19.25
N THR A 214 -7.52 -2.69 18.63
CA THR A 214 -7.08 -3.60 17.58
C THR A 214 -6.60 -4.91 18.20
N LEU A 215 -6.69 -6.01 17.44
CA LEU A 215 -6.05 -7.30 17.75
C LEU A 215 -4.51 -7.22 17.88
N PHE A 216 -3.96 -6.02 18.03
CA PHE A 216 -2.53 -5.75 18.15
C PHE A 216 -2.07 -5.58 19.60
N ASP A 217 -2.99 -5.60 20.56
CA ASP A 217 -2.69 -5.43 21.99
C ASP A 217 -2.51 -6.81 22.65
N ASN A 218 -1.43 -7.50 22.31
CA ASN A 218 -0.78 -8.56 23.08
C ASN A 218 0.72 -8.43 22.96
#